data_a4c044c714153eada57fbd5d9de9bd6e
#
_entry.id   a4c044c714153eada57fbd5d9de9bd6e
#
_cell.length_a   1.000
_cell.length_b   1.000
_cell.length_c   1.000
_cell.angle_alpha   90.00
_cell.angle_beta   90.00
_cell.angle_gamma   90.00
#
_symmetry.space_group_name_H-M   'P 1'
#
loop_
_entity.id
_entity.type
_entity.pdbx_description
1 polymer ?
#
loop_
_entity_poly.entity_id
_entity_poly.type
_entity_poly.pdbx_seq_one_letter_code
_entity_poly.pdbx_strand_id
1 'polypeptide(L)'
;MSTTARLSLMLAIVAVMAVAAAQTTHVVDMHITPVEGQPTPEFYFEPVGLLIEPGDTVDFVALSPHHTATAYHAQHVKSHRVPDGVEPFSSPIVPVGEVWSYTFTIPGTYDIWCGPHEHYGMAMRIVVGEPGGPAEEPVTDFSPVGVYAISGLVLNDPALASSEIVARGGVSWYDLDPASKVMPETP
;
A
#
# COMPACT_ATOMS: atom_id res chain seq x y z
N MET A 1 6.56 -73.70 -14.92
CA MET A 1 6.95 -72.95 -13.70
C MET A 1 6.98 -71.49 -14.06
N SER A 2 5.96 -70.76 -13.69
CA SER A 2 5.80 -69.31 -14.04
C SER A 2 5.97 -68.51 -12.76
N THR A 3 7.03 -67.69 -12.75
CA THR A 3 7.39 -66.78 -11.64
C THR A 3 6.84 -65.41 -11.95
N THR A 4 5.73 -65.05 -11.35
CA THR A 4 5.14 -63.70 -11.43
C THR A 4 5.86 -62.80 -10.46
N ALA A 5 6.70 -61.88 -10.97
CA ALA A 5 7.30 -60.79 -10.20
C ALA A 5 6.27 -59.73 -9.88
N ARG A 6 5.92 -59.56 -8.61
CA ARG A 6 5.09 -58.44 -8.11
C ARG A 6 5.97 -57.22 -7.93
N LEU A 7 5.78 -56.24 -8.82
CA LEU A 7 6.37 -54.92 -8.72
C LEU A 7 5.56 -54.08 -7.73
N SER A 8 6.07 -53.90 -6.51
CA SER A 8 5.49 -53.02 -5.51
C SER A 8 5.93 -51.57 -5.78
N LEU A 9 5.00 -50.77 -6.28
CA LEU A 9 5.18 -49.32 -6.46
C LEU A 9 5.00 -48.64 -5.10
N MET A 10 6.10 -48.22 -4.47
CA MET A 10 6.06 -47.36 -3.29
C MET A 10 5.80 -45.92 -3.74
N LEU A 11 4.60 -45.41 -3.48
CA LEU A 11 4.23 -44.00 -3.65
C LEU A 11 4.79 -43.21 -2.44
N ALA A 12 5.86 -42.50 -2.63
CA ALA A 12 6.38 -41.58 -1.61
C ALA A 12 5.49 -40.32 -1.60
N ILE A 13 4.68 -40.16 -0.56
CA ILE A 13 3.91 -38.92 -0.31
C ILE A 13 4.91 -37.93 0.32
N VAL A 14 5.35 -36.94 -0.46
CA VAL A 14 6.07 -35.77 0.07
C VAL A 14 5.02 -34.83 0.69
N ALA A 15 4.92 -34.85 2.00
CA ALA A 15 4.13 -33.86 2.73
C ALA A 15 4.90 -32.52 2.70
N VAL A 16 4.44 -31.58 1.88
CA VAL A 16 4.89 -30.19 1.95
C VAL A 16 4.25 -29.60 3.21
N MET A 17 5.03 -29.45 4.26
CA MET A 17 4.63 -28.67 5.43
C MET A 17 4.68 -27.20 5.03
N ALA A 18 3.52 -26.58 4.80
CA ALA A 18 3.41 -25.13 4.76
C ALA A 18 3.73 -24.59 6.17
N VAL A 19 4.87 -23.96 6.32
CA VAL A 19 5.15 -23.17 7.52
C VAL A 19 4.26 -21.95 7.42
N ALA A 20 3.24 -21.85 8.26
CA ALA A 20 2.49 -20.63 8.41
C ALA A 20 3.47 -19.55 8.93
N ALA A 21 3.73 -18.52 8.14
CA ALA A 21 4.45 -17.35 8.61
C ALA A 21 3.66 -16.74 9.78
N ALA A 22 4.35 -16.33 10.84
CA ALA A 22 3.70 -15.62 11.93
C ALA A 22 3.22 -14.27 11.38
N GLN A 23 1.95 -13.95 11.62
CA GLN A 23 1.40 -12.65 11.25
C GLN A 23 2.12 -11.53 11.99
N THR A 24 2.52 -10.50 11.26
CA THR A 24 3.22 -9.33 11.80
C THR A 24 2.28 -8.13 11.78
N THR A 25 2.42 -7.25 12.77
CA THR A 25 1.77 -5.94 12.76
C THR A 25 2.81 -4.88 12.43
N HIS A 26 2.54 -4.11 11.39
CA HIS A 26 3.34 -2.98 10.93
C HIS A 26 2.64 -1.69 11.33
N VAL A 27 3.40 -0.61 11.54
CA VAL A 27 2.85 0.70 11.89
C VAL A 27 3.05 1.67 10.74
N VAL A 28 2.02 2.44 10.43
CA VAL A 28 2.05 3.56 9.50
C VAL A 28 1.48 4.78 10.21
N ASP A 29 2.33 5.78 10.41
CA ASP A 29 1.94 7.04 11.04
C ASP A 29 1.31 8.00 10.02
N MET A 30 0.28 8.72 10.44
CA MET A 30 -0.45 9.70 9.61
C MET A 30 -0.17 11.11 10.12
N HIS A 31 0.48 11.92 9.26
CA HIS A 31 1.06 13.20 9.65
C HIS A 31 0.48 14.41 8.93
N ILE A 32 0.43 15.55 9.67
CA ILE A 32 0.42 16.90 9.14
C ILE A 32 1.63 17.62 9.74
N THR A 33 2.61 17.98 8.91
CA THR A 33 3.85 18.60 9.39
C THR A 33 4.03 19.97 8.76
N PRO A 34 4.05 21.05 9.56
CA PRO A 34 4.38 22.38 9.05
C PRO A 34 5.78 22.41 8.42
N VAL A 35 5.89 23.08 7.28
CA VAL A 35 7.18 23.28 6.59
C VAL A 35 7.56 24.75 6.69
N GLU A 36 8.76 25.04 7.18
CA GLU A 36 9.24 26.41 7.35
C GLU A 36 9.27 27.14 5.99
N GLY A 37 8.66 28.31 5.96
CA GLY A 37 8.59 29.14 4.76
C GLY A 37 7.53 28.72 3.74
N GLN A 38 6.75 27.69 4.00
CA GLN A 38 5.65 27.27 3.14
C GLN A 38 4.29 27.55 3.79
N PRO A 39 3.29 28.03 3.02
CA PRO A 39 1.95 28.30 3.54
C PRO A 39 1.13 27.04 3.82
N THR A 40 1.49 25.92 3.20
CA THR A 40 0.77 24.64 3.31
C THR A 40 1.68 23.62 3.98
N PRO A 41 1.23 22.90 5.02
CA PRO A 41 1.97 21.78 5.61
C PRO A 41 2.06 20.60 4.65
N GLU A 42 2.99 19.69 4.91
CA GLU A 42 3.00 18.36 4.30
C GLU A 42 1.98 17.45 4.97
N PHE A 43 1.29 16.64 4.16
CA PHE A 43 0.33 15.63 4.59
C PHE A 43 0.80 14.27 4.06
N TYR A 44 1.15 13.34 4.93
CA TYR A 44 1.76 12.10 4.48
C TYR A 44 1.53 10.91 5.43
N PHE A 45 1.73 9.72 4.88
CA PHE A 45 1.92 8.46 5.60
C PHE A 45 3.41 8.22 5.80
N GLU A 46 3.80 7.69 6.97
CA GLU A 46 5.19 7.30 7.25
C GLU A 46 5.23 5.88 7.83
N PRO A 47 5.87 4.90 7.15
CA PRO A 47 6.47 5.02 5.83
C PRO A 47 5.43 5.24 4.73
N VAL A 48 5.85 5.86 3.62
CA VAL A 48 4.99 6.11 2.45
C VAL A 48 4.98 4.93 1.48
N GLY A 49 5.95 4.04 1.56
CA GLY A 49 6.03 2.75 0.89
C GLY A 49 6.31 1.64 1.89
N LEU A 50 5.64 0.50 1.81
CA LEU A 50 5.79 -0.59 2.77
C LEU A 50 5.69 -1.95 2.08
N LEU A 51 6.61 -2.88 2.42
CA LEU A 51 6.53 -4.30 2.08
C LEU A 51 6.01 -5.08 3.28
N ILE A 52 5.00 -5.91 3.06
CA ILE A 52 4.43 -6.81 4.06
C ILE A 52 4.13 -8.18 3.46
N GLU A 53 3.88 -9.19 4.29
CA GLU A 53 3.45 -10.51 3.85
C GLU A 53 1.91 -10.66 3.87
N PRO A 54 1.35 -11.54 3.03
CA PRO A 54 -0.08 -11.85 3.09
C PRO A 54 -0.49 -12.38 4.46
N GLY A 55 -1.50 -11.74 5.07
CA GLY A 55 -1.95 -12.02 6.43
C GLY A 55 -1.43 -11.03 7.46
N ASP A 56 -0.47 -10.17 7.12
CA ASP A 56 0.00 -9.13 8.01
C ASP A 56 -1.06 -8.02 8.19
N THR A 57 -0.95 -7.34 9.31
CA THR A 57 -1.83 -6.22 9.68
C THR A 57 -1.03 -4.92 9.65
N VAL A 58 -1.66 -3.85 9.16
CA VAL A 58 -1.11 -2.49 9.26
C VAL A 58 -1.97 -1.69 10.21
N ASP A 59 -1.34 -1.13 11.22
CA ASP A 59 -1.88 -0.17 12.17
C ASP A 59 -1.63 1.25 11.65
N PHE A 60 -2.70 1.94 11.24
CA PHE A 60 -2.65 3.33 10.83
C PHE A 60 -2.88 4.22 12.05
N VAL A 61 -1.84 4.91 12.49
CA VAL A 61 -1.83 5.73 13.72
C VAL A 61 -1.99 7.21 13.36
N ALA A 62 -3.01 7.87 13.86
CA ALA A 62 -3.20 9.30 13.63
C ALA A 62 -2.33 10.12 14.59
N LEU A 63 -1.24 10.73 14.12
CA LEU A 63 -0.41 11.65 14.89
C LEU A 63 -0.84 13.11 14.77
N SER A 64 -1.77 13.39 13.85
CA SER A 64 -2.42 14.69 13.65
C SER A 64 -3.89 14.49 13.25
N PRO A 65 -4.72 15.55 13.24
CA PRO A 65 -6.16 15.39 13.10
C PRO A 65 -6.62 15.10 11.67
N HIS A 66 -7.84 14.53 11.55
CA HIS A 66 -8.59 14.37 10.30
C HIS A 66 -8.01 13.39 9.28
N HIS A 67 -7.38 12.31 9.70
CA HIS A 67 -6.86 11.29 8.80
C HIS A 67 -7.81 10.11 8.59
N THR A 68 -7.72 9.53 7.39
CA THR A 68 -8.27 8.20 7.04
C THR A 68 -7.23 7.39 6.29
N ALA A 69 -7.39 6.05 6.27
CA ALA A 69 -6.71 5.15 5.35
C ALA A 69 -7.77 4.49 4.47
N THR A 70 -7.76 4.81 3.17
CA THR A 70 -8.80 4.41 2.22
C THR A 70 -8.15 3.80 0.97
N ALA A 71 -8.63 2.64 0.52
CA ALA A 71 -8.17 2.02 -0.72
C ALA A 71 -8.61 2.85 -1.94
N TYR A 72 -7.71 3.01 -2.93
CA TYR A 72 -8.13 3.46 -4.26
C TYR A 72 -8.95 2.36 -4.93
N HIS A 73 -10.25 2.47 -4.82
CA HIS A 73 -11.19 1.47 -5.30
C HIS A 73 -12.38 2.11 -6.03
N ALA A 74 -12.87 1.47 -7.09
CA ALA A 74 -13.97 1.99 -7.91
C ALA A 74 -15.25 2.27 -7.10
N GLN A 75 -15.51 1.52 -6.03
CA GLN A 75 -16.67 1.77 -5.14
C GLN A 75 -16.52 3.06 -4.30
N HIS A 76 -15.32 3.60 -4.16
CA HIS A 76 -15.08 4.93 -3.58
C HIS A 76 -15.11 6.06 -4.64
N VAL A 77 -15.58 5.74 -5.87
CA VAL A 77 -15.58 6.68 -7.01
C VAL A 77 -14.15 7.18 -7.29
N LYS A 78 -13.18 6.25 -7.29
CA LYS A 78 -11.76 6.47 -7.54
C LYS A 78 -11.23 5.47 -8.57
N SER A 79 -10.08 5.75 -9.16
CA SER A 79 -9.34 4.75 -9.95
C SER A 79 -9.17 3.47 -9.15
N HIS A 80 -9.30 2.32 -9.81
CA HIS A 80 -9.07 1.03 -9.16
C HIS A 80 -7.58 0.75 -9.12
N ARG A 81 -6.98 0.80 -7.91
CA ARG A 81 -5.53 0.66 -7.70
C ARG A 81 -5.22 -0.26 -6.50
N VAL A 82 -5.95 -1.36 -6.45
CA VAL A 82 -5.72 -2.50 -5.54
C VAL A 82 -5.83 -3.80 -6.33
N PRO A 83 -5.28 -4.93 -5.85
CA PRO A 83 -5.42 -6.21 -6.54
C PRO A 83 -6.88 -6.63 -6.76
N ASP A 84 -7.12 -7.41 -7.80
CA ASP A 84 -8.44 -7.99 -8.06
C ASP A 84 -8.92 -8.83 -6.88
N GLY A 85 -10.19 -8.71 -6.53
CA GLY A 85 -10.82 -9.43 -5.41
C GLY A 85 -10.63 -8.77 -4.05
N VAL A 86 -9.92 -7.64 -3.97
CA VAL A 86 -9.87 -6.83 -2.75
C VAL A 86 -11.20 -6.10 -2.58
N GLU A 87 -11.85 -6.33 -1.44
CA GLU A 87 -13.05 -5.56 -1.08
C GLU A 87 -12.67 -4.10 -0.73
N PRO A 88 -13.51 -3.12 -1.06
CA PRO A 88 -13.25 -1.74 -0.73
C PRO A 88 -13.15 -1.53 0.78
N PHE A 89 -12.11 -0.87 1.24
CA PHE A 89 -11.96 -0.50 2.64
C PHE A 89 -11.69 0.99 2.81
N SER A 90 -12.20 1.53 3.91
CA SER A 90 -11.92 2.89 4.37
C SER A 90 -12.06 2.93 5.88
N SER A 91 -11.09 3.52 6.56
CA SER A 91 -11.27 3.83 7.98
C SER A 91 -12.31 4.94 8.16
N PRO A 92 -12.93 5.09 9.33
CA PRO A 92 -13.48 6.36 9.75
C PRO A 92 -12.36 7.41 9.86
N ILE A 93 -12.71 8.67 10.15
CA ILE A 93 -11.69 9.62 10.63
C ILE A 93 -11.12 9.07 11.94
N VAL A 94 -9.80 8.81 11.92
CA VAL A 94 -9.08 8.28 13.08
C VAL A 94 -8.74 9.44 14.02
N PRO A 95 -9.19 9.43 15.28
CA PRO A 95 -8.83 10.46 16.25
C PRO A 95 -7.32 10.49 16.53
N VAL A 96 -6.79 11.64 16.89
CA VAL A 96 -5.36 11.78 17.24
C VAL A 96 -4.99 10.86 18.41
N GLY A 97 -3.93 10.08 18.24
CA GLY A 97 -3.45 9.08 19.19
C GLY A 97 -4.17 7.73 19.10
N GLU A 98 -5.20 7.62 18.26
CA GLU A 98 -5.93 6.37 18.02
C GLU A 98 -5.37 5.63 16.79
N VAL A 99 -5.74 4.35 16.68
CA VAL A 99 -5.27 3.42 15.65
C VAL A 99 -6.47 2.83 14.93
N TRP A 100 -6.35 2.69 13.62
CA TRP A 100 -7.22 1.84 12.82
C TRP A 100 -6.39 0.79 12.11
N SER A 101 -6.79 -0.47 12.21
CA SER A 101 -6.02 -1.61 11.70
C SER A 101 -6.72 -2.25 10.49
N TYR A 102 -5.93 -2.69 9.52
CA TYR A 102 -6.41 -3.49 8.39
C TYR A 102 -5.45 -4.66 8.11
N THR A 103 -6.01 -5.87 7.90
CA THR A 103 -5.23 -7.08 7.58
C THR A 103 -5.26 -7.31 6.07
N PHE A 104 -4.08 -7.40 5.46
CA PHE A 104 -3.90 -7.55 4.01
C PHE A 104 -3.72 -9.03 3.67
N THR A 105 -4.71 -9.64 3.03
CA THR A 105 -4.70 -11.10 2.76
C THR A 105 -4.45 -11.46 1.30
N ILE A 106 -4.70 -10.54 0.36
CA ILE A 106 -4.53 -10.77 -1.08
C ILE A 106 -3.20 -10.19 -1.52
N PRO A 107 -2.30 -10.99 -2.13
CA PRO A 107 -1.01 -10.48 -2.65
C PRO A 107 -1.20 -9.44 -3.75
N GLY A 108 -0.24 -8.52 -3.86
CA GLY A 108 -0.18 -7.50 -4.90
C GLY A 108 0.07 -6.10 -4.35
N THR A 109 -0.06 -5.09 -5.19
CA THR A 109 0.23 -3.70 -4.88
C THR A 109 -1.05 -2.93 -4.62
N TYR A 110 -1.06 -2.20 -3.51
CA TYR A 110 -2.17 -1.39 -3.03
C TYR A 110 -1.76 0.07 -2.98
N ASP A 111 -2.51 0.94 -3.62
CA ASP A 111 -2.44 2.37 -3.38
C ASP A 111 -3.56 2.79 -2.42
N ILE A 112 -3.18 3.58 -1.42
CA ILE A 112 -4.04 4.04 -0.32
C ILE A 112 -3.96 5.56 -0.24
N TRP A 113 -5.05 6.22 0.10
CA TRP A 113 -5.15 7.66 0.22
C TRP A 113 -5.87 8.09 1.49
N CYS A 114 -5.64 9.33 1.90
CA CYS A 114 -6.36 9.94 3.01
C CYS A 114 -7.52 10.78 2.48
N GLY A 115 -8.77 10.48 2.89
CA GLY A 115 -9.97 11.14 2.39
C GLY A 115 -9.91 12.67 2.43
N PRO A 116 -9.64 13.31 3.59
CA PRO A 116 -9.50 14.75 3.68
C PRO A 116 -8.28 15.35 2.97
N HIS A 117 -7.18 14.58 2.78
CA HIS A 117 -5.88 15.14 2.43
C HIS A 117 -5.29 14.63 1.11
N GLU A 118 -6.02 13.86 0.32
CA GLU A 118 -5.55 13.38 -0.98
C GLU A 118 -5.12 14.55 -1.89
N HIS A 119 -5.90 15.62 -1.90
CA HIS A 119 -5.61 16.80 -2.72
C HIS A 119 -4.38 17.61 -2.24
N TYR A 120 -3.76 17.20 -1.13
CA TYR A 120 -2.46 17.69 -0.65
C TYR A 120 -1.34 16.67 -0.84
N GLY A 121 -1.59 15.54 -1.51
CA GLY A 121 -0.58 14.53 -1.78
C GLY A 121 -0.53 13.37 -0.79
N MET A 122 -1.49 13.27 0.14
CA MET A 122 -1.48 12.20 1.12
C MET A 122 -1.95 10.87 0.52
N ALA A 123 -1.02 10.18 -0.09
CA ALA A 123 -1.15 8.82 -0.63
C ALA A 123 0.09 8.00 -0.31
N MET A 124 -0.05 6.67 -0.31
CA MET A 124 1.02 5.71 -0.06
C MET A 124 0.84 4.44 -0.88
N ARG A 125 1.90 3.62 -0.96
CA ARG A 125 1.87 2.30 -1.59
C ARG A 125 2.27 1.20 -0.63
N ILE A 126 1.50 0.11 -0.60
CA ILE A 126 1.83 -1.13 0.12
C ILE A 126 1.98 -2.26 -0.89
N VAL A 127 3.07 -3.00 -0.81
CA VAL A 127 3.29 -4.25 -1.54
C VAL A 127 3.06 -5.41 -0.57
N VAL A 128 2.13 -6.29 -0.90
CA VAL A 128 1.78 -7.47 -0.11
C VAL A 128 2.37 -8.71 -0.79
N GLY A 129 3.40 -9.30 -0.21
CA GLY A 129 4.15 -10.40 -0.80
C GLY A 129 4.86 -9.98 -2.09
N GLU A 130 4.26 -10.25 -3.24
CA GLU A 130 4.82 -9.92 -4.55
C GLU A 130 4.04 -8.78 -5.22
N PRO A 131 4.72 -7.85 -5.94
CA PRO A 131 4.06 -6.81 -6.71
C PRO A 131 3.07 -7.36 -7.73
N GLY A 132 1.98 -6.65 -7.97
CA GLY A 132 1.00 -7.01 -9.00
C GLY A 132 -0.30 -6.24 -8.88
N GLY A 133 -1.08 -6.30 -9.95
CA GLY A 133 -2.38 -5.65 -10.04
C GLY A 133 -2.34 -4.23 -10.61
N PRO A 134 -3.51 -3.54 -10.63
CA PRO A 134 -3.67 -2.25 -11.32
C PRO A 134 -2.79 -1.11 -10.78
N ALA A 135 -2.30 -1.20 -9.53
CA ALA A 135 -1.44 -0.18 -8.95
C ALA A 135 -0.01 -0.17 -9.53
N GLU A 136 0.39 -1.22 -10.27
CA GLU A 136 1.68 -1.27 -10.98
C GLU A 136 1.73 -0.30 -12.18
N GLU A 137 0.57 0.01 -12.75
CA GLU A 137 0.50 0.98 -13.84
C GLU A 137 0.69 2.40 -13.30
N PRO A 138 1.40 3.27 -14.04
CA PRO A 138 1.52 4.67 -13.65
C PRO A 138 0.17 5.36 -13.53
N VAL A 139 0.04 6.30 -12.60
CA VAL A 139 -1.13 7.17 -12.52
C VAL A 139 -1.11 8.09 -13.74
N THR A 140 -2.19 8.05 -14.52
CA THR A 140 -2.39 8.90 -15.71
C THR A 140 -3.71 9.68 -15.67
N ASP A 141 -4.68 9.25 -14.86
CA ASP A 141 -5.94 9.98 -14.63
C ASP A 141 -5.80 10.89 -13.40
N PHE A 142 -5.34 12.10 -13.64
CA PHE A 142 -5.19 13.15 -12.64
C PHE A 142 -6.49 13.94 -12.45
N SER A 143 -7.50 13.30 -11.87
CA SER A 143 -8.82 13.90 -11.66
C SER A 143 -9.37 13.61 -10.26
N PRO A 144 -10.40 14.33 -9.79
CA PRO A 144 -11.02 14.04 -8.49
C PRO A 144 -11.64 12.65 -8.37
N VAL A 145 -12.05 12.04 -9.50
CA VAL A 145 -12.59 10.67 -9.56
C VAL A 145 -11.52 9.63 -9.93
N GLY A 146 -10.36 10.08 -10.42
CA GLY A 146 -9.16 9.29 -10.59
C GLY A 146 -8.28 9.35 -9.35
N VAL A 147 -7.12 9.97 -9.51
CA VAL A 147 -6.17 10.30 -8.43
C VAL A 147 -5.89 11.81 -8.52
N TYR A 148 -5.99 12.55 -7.41
CA TYR A 148 -5.60 13.96 -7.43
C TYR A 148 -4.15 14.14 -7.89
N ALA A 149 -3.87 15.22 -8.64
CA ALA A 149 -2.59 15.41 -9.33
C ALA A 149 -1.38 15.25 -8.40
N ILE A 150 -1.39 15.87 -7.23
CA ILE A 150 -0.26 15.78 -6.30
C ILE A 150 -0.11 14.38 -5.70
N SER A 151 -1.20 13.67 -5.37
CA SER A 151 -1.14 12.26 -4.95
C SER A 151 -0.66 11.36 -6.08
N GLY A 152 -1.01 11.67 -7.33
CA GLY A 152 -0.49 10.96 -8.49
C GLY A 152 1.00 11.19 -8.71
N LEU A 153 1.54 12.39 -8.40
CA LEU A 153 2.98 12.64 -8.42
C LEU A 153 3.68 11.80 -7.34
N VAL A 154 3.13 11.75 -6.12
CA VAL A 154 3.65 10.91 -5.04
C VAL A 154 3.67 9.43 -5.46
N LEU A 155 2.55 8.90 -5.97
CA LEU A 155 2.45 7.48 -6.36
C LEU A 155 3.31 7.13 -7.59
N ASN A 156 3.64 8.10 -8.43
CA ASN A 156 4.53 7.93 -9.58
C ASN A 156 6.00 8.23 -9.25
N ASP A 157 6.33 8.58 -8.00
CA ASP A 157 7.72 8.78 -7.60
C ASP A 157 8.53 7.49 -7.83
N PRO A 158 9.72 7.56 -8.46
CA PRO A 158 10.57 6.39 -8.67
C PRO A 158 10.89 5.62 -7.39
N ALA A 159 11.00 6.29 -6.24
CA ALA A 159 11.25 5.62 -4.96
C ALA A 159 10.06 4.75 -4.51
N LEU A 160 8.84 5.02 -4.99
CA LEU A 160 7.65 4.20 -4.74
C LEU A 160 7.39 3.14 -5.81
N ALA A 161 8.31 2.93 -6.77
CA ALA A 161 8.24 1.75 -7.61
C ALA A 161 8.22 0.49 -6.72
N SER A 162 7.33 -0.45 -7.02
CA SER A 162 7.17 -1.67 -6.19
C SER A 162 8.47 -2.45 -6.06
N SER A 163 9.33 -2.44 -7.10
CA SER A 163 10.68 -3.04 -7.04
C SER A 163 11.58 -2.38 -5.99
N GLU A 164 11.49 -1.05 -5.81
CA GLU A 164 12.24 -0.32 -4.79
C GLU A 164 11.71 -0.63 -3.38
N ILE A 165 10.38 -0.69 -3.22
CA ILE A 165 9.76 -1.08 -1.95
C ILE A 165 10.18 -2.50 -1.57
N VAL A 166 10.16 -3.46 -2.51
CA VAL A 166 10.60 -4.85 -2.27
C VAL A 166 12.08 -4.90 -1.92
N ALA A 167 12.93 -4.16 -2.63
CA ALA A 167 14.37 -4.16 -2.39
C ALA A 167 14.76 -3.58 -1.02
N ARG A 168 13.98 -2.61 -0.52
CA ARG A 168 14.28 -1.83 0.70
C ARG A 168 13.46 -2.27 1.92
N GLY A 169 12.34 -2.97 1.72
CA GLY A 169 11.35 -3.30 2.75
C GLY A 169 10.41 -2.15 3.10
N GLY A 170 10.79 -0.92 2.79
CA GLY A 170 9.99 0.28 3.00
C GLY A 170 10.66 1.53 2.44
N VAL A 171 9.86 2.59 2.29
CA VAL A 171 10.28 3.89 1.75
C VAL A 171 9.71 4.97 2.65
N SER A 172 10.58 5.84 3.19
CA SER A 172 10.17 6.99 3.99
C SER A 172 9.66 8.12 3.08
N TRP A 173 8.73 8.93 3.58
CA TRP A 173 8.32 10.18 2.92
C TRP A 173 9.51 11.06 2.54
N TYR A 174 10.55 11.07 3.36
CA TYR A 174 11.75 11.88 3.15
C TYR A 174 12.68 11.34 2.05
N ASP A 175 12.44 10.12 1.56
CA ASP A 175 13.18 9.53 0.44
C ASP A 175 12.61 9.94 -0.93
N LEU A 176 11.39 10.50 -0.97
CA LEU A 176 10.76 10.94 -2.21
C LEU A 176 11.44 12.18 -2.79
N ASP A 177 11.41 12.30 -4.12
CA ASP A 177 11.84 13.52 -4.80
C ASP A 177 11.01 14.72 -4.30
N PRO A 178 11.64 15.82 -3.89
CA PRO A 178 10.90 17.05 -3.53
C PRO A 178 9.91 17.52 -4.59
N ALA A 179 10.19 17.27 -5.88
CA ALA A 179 9.28 17.61 -6.98
C ALA A 179 7.98 16.79 -6.96
N SER A 180 7.99 15.59 -6.40
CA SER A 180 6.80 14.75 -6.26
C SER A 180 5.86 15.22 -5.13
N LYS A 181 6.32 16.12 -4.28
CA LYS A 181 5.62 16.61 -3.08
C LYS A 181 5.03 18.01 -3.23
N VAL A 182 5.17 18.63 -4.38
CA VAL A 182 4.67 19.98 -4.65
C VAL A 182 3.66 19.97 -5.80
N MET A 183 2.64 20.81 -5.68
CA MET A 183 1.70 21.00 -6.78
C MET A 183 2.47 21.52 -8.02
N PRO A 184 2.27 20.91 -9.20
CA PRO A 184 2.80 21.48 -10.42
C PRO A 184 2.23 22.90 -10.59
N GLU A 185 3.10 23.86 -10.89
CA GLU A 185 2.65 25.19 -11.24
C GLU A 185 1.71 25.06 -12.46
N THR A 186 0.50 25.58 -12.32
CA THR A 186 -0.45 25.64 -13.45
C THR A 186 0.14 26.59 -14.49
N PRO A 187 0.32 26.15 -15.74
CA PRO A 187 0.85 27.00 -16.80
C PRO A 187 -0.04 28.19 -17.12
#